data_82cb6858b00ddd093df91a1170e06797
#
_entry.id   82cb6858b00ddd093df91a1170e06797
#
_cell.length_a   1.000
_cell.length_b   1.000
_cell.length_c   1.000
_cell.angle_alpha   90.00
_cell.angle_beta   90.00
_cell.angle_gamma   90.00
#
_symmetry.space_group_name_H-M   'P 1'
#
loop_
_entity.id
_entity.type
_entity.pdbx_description
1 polymer ?
#
loop_
_entity_poly.entity_id
_entity_poly.type
_entity_poly.pdbx_seq_one_letter_code
_entity_poly.pdbx_strand_id
1 'polypeptide(L)'
;ASIGGFVGGGSGGVGSIRWGGLRDLGNVTRLRLATMEASPRVLELRGDDIQKAAHAYGTTGVITEVEVPLAAHVPWTDVIVAFDTTMAAARFGHDLAHQDGLLTKEIAVVAASIADTCFLRHKRFLPGGKALAILMVAPAALDGVETLAARHGGETILRGDRLAEEDAAGLPPAFELAWNHTTLRALRVDPAVTYLQVLYPQPDILGNVAAMEARFGDEVPIHLEFVRFNGMVGCFGLPLVRFTSEERLEEIVRIHDAEGSPVFNPHRYTLEEGGMKN
;
A
#
# COMPACT_ATOMS: atom_id res chain seq x y z
N ALA A 1 -2.10 16.24 6.97
CA ALA A 1 -3.13 16.12 5.94
C ALA A 1 -4.52 16.28 6.58
N SER A 2 -5.49 16.80 5.84
CA SER A 2 -6.90 16.85 6.26
C SER A 2 -7.66 15.67 5.65
N ILE A 3 -8.81 15.30 6.25
CA ILE A 3 -9.69 14.26 5.69
C ILE A 3 -10.16 14.65 4.28
N GLY A 4 -10.55 15.92 4.07
CA GLY A 4 -10.93 16.41 2.75
C GLY A 4 -9.81 16.34 1.73
N GLY A 5 -8.57 16.64 2.13
CA GLY A 5 -7.39 16.48 1.27
C GLY A 5 -7.07 15.02 0.95
N PHE A 6 -7.30 14.10 1.90
CA PHE A 6 -7.15 12.66 1.67
C PHE A 6 -8.16 12.14 0.63
N VAL A 7 -9.43 12.54 0.76
CA VAL A 7 -10.49 12.21 -0.21
C VAL A 7 -10.20 12.86 -1.56
N GLY A 8 -9.84 14.15 -1.57
CA GLY A 8 -9.52 14.88 -2.79
C GLY A 8 -8.31 14.34 -3.54
N GLY A 9 -7.32 13.78 -2.82
CA GLY A 9 -6.15 13.13 -3.40
C GLY A 9 -6.39 11.68 -3.84
N GLY A 10 -7.52 11.06 -3.48
CA GLY A 10 -7.86 9.68 -3.83
C GLY A 10 -6.90 8.64 -3.23
N SER A 11 -6.32 8.95 -2.07
CA SER A 11 -5.26 8.13 -1.48
C SER A 11 -5.76 6.75 -1.06
N GLY A 12 -5.00 5.72 -1.36
CA GLY A 12 -5.10 4.40 -0.74
C GLY A 12 -4.27 4.32 0.53
N GLY A 13 -4.40 3.25 1.29
CA GLY A 13 -3.63 3.07 2.52
C GLY A 13 -4.08 1.86 3.34
N VAL A 14 -3.56 1.83 4.57
CA VAL A 14 -3.89 0.82 5.58
C VAL A 14 -5.40 0.66 5.72
N GLY A 15 -5.86 -0.58 5.61
CA GLY A 15 -7.28 -0.90 5.62
C GLY A 15 -7.88 -1.19 4.25
N SER A 16 -7.17 -0.88 3.16
CA SER A 16 -7.71 -1.13 1.80
C SER A 16 -7.95 -2.61 1.52
N ILE A 17 -7.18 -3.53 2.13
CA ILE A 17 -7.43 -4.98 2.03
C ILE A 17 -8.75 -5.38 2.72
N ARG A 18 -9.18 -4.65 3.75
CA ARG A 18 -10.36 -4.98 4.52
C ARG A 18 -11.62 -4.28 4.03
N TRP A 19 -11.52 -2.98 3.74
CA TRP A 19 -12.67 -2.12 3.45
C TRP A 19 -12.74 -1.64 2.00
N GLY A 20 -11.77 -2.01 1.18
CA GLY A 20 -11.71 -1.57 -0.20
C GLY A 20 -11.00 -0.23 -0.40
N GLY A 21 -10.98 0.23 -1.63
CA GLY A 21 -10.45 1.54 -2.00
C GLY A 21 -11.34 2.69 -1.53
N LEU A 22 -10.76 3.87 -1.33
CA LEU A 22 -11.52 5.05 -0.93
C LEU A 22 -12.64 5.40 -1.92
N ARG A 23 -12.44 5.09 -3.21
CA ARG A 23 -13.41 5.32 -4.28
C ARG A 23 -14.47 4.23 -4.41
N ASP A 24 -14.33 3.11 -3.71
CA ASP A 24 -15.37 2.07 -3.71
C ASP A 24 -16.66 2.63 -3.11
N LEU A 25 -17.78 2.34 -3.75
CA LEU A 25 -19.08 2.83 -3.30
C LEU A 25 -19.37 2.39 -1.87
N GLY A 26 -19.77 3.34 -1.04
CA GLY A 26 -20.05 3.13 0.37
C GLY A 26 -18.92 3.50 1.34
N ASN A 27 -17.68 3.70 0.88
CA ASN A 27 -16.58 4.16 1.75
C ASN A 27 -16.64 5.66 2.04
N VAL A 28 -17.25 6.43 1.15
CA VAL A 28 -17.69 7.80 1.41
C VAL A 28 -19.18 7.85 1.10
N THR A 29 -20.02 8.24 2.05
CA THR A 29 -21.48 8.24 1.88
C THR A 29 -22.04 9.60 1.51
N ARG A 30 -21.32 10.68 1.87
CA ARG A 30 -21.68 12.06 1.52
C ARG A 30 -20.44 12.96 1.52
N LEU A 31 -20.39 13.87 0.55
CA LEU A 31 -19.47 15.00 0.54
C LEU A 31 -20.26 16.31 0.49
N ARG A 32 -19.72 17.31 1.16
CA ARG A 32 -20.15 18.71 0.98
C ARG A 32 -18.99 19.48 0.37
N LEU A 33 -19.26 20.17 -0.73
CA LEU A 33 -18.26 20.81 -1.58
C LEU A 33 -18.63 22.27 -1.80
N ALA A 34 -17.68 23.18 -1.56
CA ALA A 34 -17.75 24.54 -2.07
C ALA A 34 -17.07 24.60 -3.44
N THR A 35 -17.82 24.93 -4.49
CA THR A 35 -17.34 24.89 -5.87
C THR A 35 -16.28 25.97 -6.17
N MET A 36 -15.45 25.75 -7.19
CA MET A 36 -14.42 26.70 -7.65
C MET A 36 -14.96 27.70 -8.71
N GLU A 37 -16.26 27.89 -8.77
CA GLU A 37 -16.90 28.87 -9.66
C GLU A 37 -16.66 30.31 -9.18
N ALA A 38 -16.79 31.30 -10.08
CA ALA A 38 -16.69 32.73 -9.72
C ALA A 38 -17.70 33.15 -8.63
N SER A 39 -18.85 32.48 -8.59
CA SER A 39 -19.85 32.58 -7.52
C SER A 39 -19.99 31.21 -6.86
N PRO A 40 -19.21 30.90 -5.82
CA PRO A 40 -19.18 29.57 -5.23
C PRO A 40 -20.56 29.10 -4.74
N ARG A 41 -20.89 27.87 -5.04
CA ARG A 41 -22.08 27.20 -4.51
C ARG A 41 -21.66 26.10 -3.54
N VAL A 42 -22.51 25.79 -2.59
CA VAL A 42 -22.32 24.62 -1.72
C VAL A 42 -23.17 23.49 -2.29
N LEU A 43 -22.52 22.40 -2.67
CA LEU A 43 -23.13 21.20 -3.20
C LEU A 43 -23.05 20.06 -2.19
N GLU A 44 -24.09 19.24 -2.12
CA GLU A 44 -24.07 17.95 -1.43
C GLU A 44 -24.02 16.84 -2.49
N LEU A 45 -23.01 15.98 -2.39
CA LEU A 45 -22.76 14.87 -3.32
C LEU A 45 -22.99 13.55 -2.59
N ARG A 46 -23.69 12.62 -3.22
CA ARG A 46 -23.97 11.27 -2.72
C ARG A 46 -23.87 10.24 -3.85
N GLY A 47 -23.65 8.97 -3.49
CA GLY A 47 -23.54 7.88 -4.47
C GLY A 47 -22.46 8.17 -5.51
N ASP A 48 -22.77 7.97 -6.77
CA ASP A 48 -21.82 8.16 -7.88
C ASP A 48 -21.35 9.61 -8.05
N ASP A 49 -22.14 10.59 -7.61
CA ASP A 49 -21.75 12.00 -7.69
C ASP A 49 -20.53 12.32 -6.83
N ILE A 50 -20.22 11.51 -5.80
CA ILE A 50 -19.01 11.65 -4.99
C ILE A 50 -17.76 11.55 -5.86
N GLN A 51 -17.78 10.73 -6.92
CA GLN A 51 -16.65 10.55 -7.84
C GLN A 51 -16.27 11.83 -8.59
N LYS A 52 -17.16 12.82 -8.66
CA LYS A 52 -16.87 14.14 -9.27
C LYS A 52 -15.93 14.99 -8.43
N ALA A 53 -15.75 14.68 -7.14
CA ALA A 53 -14.89 15.40 -6.20
C ALA A 53 -13.78 14.55 -5.58
N ALA A 54 -14.04 13.24 -5.39
CA ALA A 54 -13.02 12.29 -4.93
C ALA A 54 -11.95 12.12 -6.01
N HIS A 55 -10.67 12.15 -5.58
CA HIS A 55 -9.50 12.04 -6.49
C HIS A 55 -9.47 13.14 -7.59
N ALA A 56 -10.10 14.28 -7.35
CA ALA A 56 -10.10 15.42 -8.27
C ALA A 56 -9.03 16.48 -7.94
N TYR A 57 -8.15 16.20 -6.99
CA TYR A 57 -7.05 17.08 -6.55
C TYR A 57 -7.47 18.52 -6.20
N GLY A 58 -8.72 18.70 -5.77
CA GLY A 58 -9.29 20.01 -5.44
C GLY A 58 -9.70 20.87 -6.65
N THR A 59 -9.59 20.36 -7.89
CA THR A 59 -9.92 21.12 -9.10
C THR A 59 -11.42 21.44 -9.22
N THR A 60 -12.29 20.67 -8.58
CA THR A 60 -13.75 20.86 -8.64
C THR A 60 -14.27 21.72 -7.47
N GLY A 61 -13.52 21.82 -6.39
CA GLY A 61 -13.91 22.59 -5.23
C GLY A 61 -13.20 22.19 -3.94
N VAL A 62 -13.56 22.86 -2.85
CA VAL A 62 -13.04 22.58 -1.52
C VAL A 62 -14.03 21.69 -0.77
N ILE A 63 -13.58 20.50 -0.36
CA ILE A 63 -14.37 19.59 0.47
C ILE A 63 -14.43 20.14 1.89
N THR A 64 -15.65 20.45 2.36
CA THR A 64 -15.90 21.05 3.67
C THR A 64 -16.43 20.04 4.69
N GLU A 65 -17.14 19.00 4.24
CA GLU A 65 -17.63 17.91 5.08
C GLU A 65 -17.48 16.58 4.37
N VAL A 66 -17.16 15.53 5.13
CA VAL A 66 -17.09 14.14 4.67
C VAL A 66 -17.87 13.27 5.64
N GLU A 67 -18.76 12.45 5.12
CA GLU A 67 -19.45 11.41 5.88
C GLU A 67 -18.94 10.04 5.45
N VAL A 68 -18.46 9.25 6.42
CA VAL A 68 -17.90 7.92 6.21
C VAL A 68 -18.56 6.92 7.14
N PRO A 69 -18.72 5.65 6.73
CA PRO A 69 -19.18 4.60 7.63
C PRO A 69 -18.12 4.31 8.69
N LEU A 70 -18.56 3.87 9.86
CA LEU A 70 -17.68 3.42 10.93
C LEU A 70 -17.64 1.90 10.97
N ALA A 71 -16.46 1.34 11.20
CA ALA A 71 -16.28 -0.07 11.47
C ALA A 71 -16.17 -0.33 12.97
N ALA A 72 -16.50 -1.55 13.41
CA ALA A 72 -16.26 -1.97 14.78
C ALA A 72 -14.75 -1.89 15.11
N HIS A 73 -14.44 -1.45 16.33
CA HIS A 73 -13.06 -1.43 16.81
C HIS A 73 -12.52 -2.86 16.93
N VAL A 74 -11.32 -3.08 16.36
CA VAL A 74 -10.55 -4.32 16.49
C VAL A 74 -9.17 -3.94 17.05
N PRO A 75 -8.69 -4.59 18.11
CA PRO A 75 -7.34 -4.38 18.64
C PRO A 75 -6.33 -5.09 17.73
N TRP A 76 -5.99 -4.46 16.61
CA TRP A 76 -5.07 -5.01 15.62
C TRP A 76 -3.69 -5.27 16.22
N THR A 77 -3.14 -6.44 15.92
CA THR A 77 -1.80 -6.84 16.32
C THR A 77 -0.86 -6.72 15.13
N ASP A 78 0.25 -6.04 15.34
CA ASP A 78 1.35 -5.96 14.36
C ASP A 78 2.05 -7.31 14.28
N VAL A 79 2.24 -7.82 13.05
CA VAL A 79 2.96 -9.06 12.78
C VAL A 79 3.92 -8.84 11.63
N ILE A 80 5.17 -9.30 11.80
CA ILE A 80 6.17 -9.35 10.72
C ILE A 80 6.61 -10.80 10.54
N VAL A 81 6.55 -11.26 9.30
CA VAL A 81 6.96 -12.60 8.87
C VAL A 81 8.13 -12.47 7.91
N ALA A 82 9.21 -13.21 8.15
CA ALA A 82 10.39 -13.26 7.28
C ALA A 82 10.34 -14.46 6.34
N PHE A 83 10.82 -14.27 5.11
CA PHE A 83 10.89 -15.28 4.06
C PHE A 83 12.24 -15.28 3.37
N ASP A 84 12.67 -16.44 2.85
CA ASP A 84 13.94 -16.55 2.13
C ASP A 84 13.96 -15.78 0.80
N THR A 85 12.80 -15.60 0.17
CA THR A 85 12.68 -14.92 -1.12
C THR A 85 11.47 -13.99 -1.13
N THR A 86 11.55 -12.93 -1.94
CA THR A 86 10.42 -12.00 -2.17
C THR A 86 9.20 -12.74 -2.73
N MET A 87 9.42 -13.71 -3.63
CA MET A 87 8.32 -14.46 -4.20
C MET A 87 7.65 -15.42 -3.21
N ALA A 88 8.36 -15.92 -2.19
CA ALA A 88 7.73 -16.69 -1.12
C ALA A 88 6.81 -15.78 -0.28
N ALA A 89 7.31 -14.60 0.08
CA ALA A 89 6.52 -13.57 0.77
C ALA A 89 5.31 -13.11 -0.07
N ALA A 90 5.49 -12.89 -1.38
CA ALA A 90 4.41 -12.49 -2.29
C ALA A 90 3.31 -13.56 -2.40
N ARG A 91 3.68 -14.84 -2.54
CA ARG A 91 2.72 -15.96 -2.53
C ARG A 91 1.95 -16.04 -1.21
N PHE A 92 2.64 -15.91 -0.09
CA PHE A 92 1.99 -15.85 1.22
C PHE A 92 1.01 -14.68 1.30
N GLY A 93 1.43 -13.46 0.95
CA GLY A 93 0.58 -12.26 0.98
C GLY A 93 -0.65 -12.40 0.08
N HIS A 94 -0.46 -12.95 -1.14
CA HIS A 94 -1.54 -13.25 -2.06
C HIS A 94 -2.55 -14.25 -1.48
N ASP A 95 -2.08 -15.36 -0.94
CA ASP A 95 -2.96 -16.38 -0.36
C ASP A 95 -3.68 -15.86 0.88
N LEU A 96 -2.99 -15.10 1.74
CA LEU A 96 -3.58 -14.45 2.91
C LEU A 96 -4.68 -13.46 2.51
N ALA A 97 -4.47 -12.68 1.45
CA ALA A 97 -5.45 -11.73 0.96
C ALA A 97 -6.76 -12.39 0.51
N HIS A 98 -6.72 -13.67 0.12
CA HIS A 98 -7.88 -14.47 -0.26
C HIS A 98 -8.51 -15.27 0.90
N GLN A 99 -7.97 -15.16 2.13
CA GLN A 99 -8.50 -15.84 3.31
C GLN A 99 -9.49 -14.96 4.06
N ASP A 100 -10.76 -14.97 3.69
CA ASP A 100 -11.79 -14.17 4.37
C ASP A 100 -11.95 -14.49 5.86
N GLY A 101 -11.59 -15.71 6.27
CA GLY A 101 -11.61 -16.16 7.67
C GLY A 101 -10.43 -15.63 8.51
N LEU A 102 -9.35 -15.15 7.89
CA LEU A 102 -8.20 -14.57 8.56
C LEU A 102 -8.26 -13.05 8.49
N LEU A 103 -8.92 -12.46 9.48
CA LEU A 103 -9.18 -11.02 9.49
C LEU A 103 -7.90 -10.21 9.59
N THR A 104 -7.55 -9.53 8.50
CA THR A 104 -6.40 -8.64 8.37
C THR A 104 -6.83 -7.22 7.97
N LYS A 105 -6.03 -6.24 8.37
CA LYS A 105 -6.21 -4.81 8.01
C LYS A 105 -5.09 -4.30 7.12
N GLU A 106 -3.94 -4.97 7.14
CA GLU A 106 -2.76 -4.65 6.33
C GLU A 106 -2.08 -5.92 5.88
N ILE A 107 -1.69 -5.98 4.60
CA ILE A 107 -0.85 -7.03 4.02
C ILE A 107 0.10 -6.36 3.02
N ALA A 108 1.30 -6.05 3.49
CA ALA A 108 2.38 -5.53 2.64
C ALA A 108 3.52 -6.53 2.54
N VAL A 109 4.25 -6.52 1.44
CA VAL A 109 5.45 -7.33 1.22
C VAL A 109 6.57 -6.45 0.72
N VAL A 110 7.76 -6.59 1.31
CA VAL A 110 8.94 -5.86 0.87
C VAL A 110 10.12 -6.80 0.61
N ALA A 111 10.90 -6.49 -0.43
CA ALA A 111 12.15 -7.18 -0.71
C ALA A 111 13.17 -7.00 0.44
N ALA A 112 14.11 -7.94 0.57
CA ALA A 112 15.14 -7.93 1.60
C ALA A 112 15.96 -6.64 1.61
N SER A 113 16.33 -6.13 0.45
CA SER A 113 17.12 -4.89 0.32
C SER A 113 16.42 -3.67 0.92
N ILE A 114 15.08 -3.59 0.84
CA ILE A 114 14.29 -2.52 1.49
C ILE A 114 14.34 -2.69 3.01
N ALA A 115 14.08 -3.90 3.51
CA ALA A 115 14.07 -4.18 4.95
C ALA A 115 15.41 -3.87 5.60
N ASP A 116 16.49 -4.34 4.99
CA ASP A 116 17.86 -4.22 5.50
C ASP A 116 18.36 -2.78 5.55
N THR A 117 17.95 -1.97 4.57
CA THR A 117 18.46 -0.58 4.42
C THR A 117 17.55 0.46 5.05
N CYS A 118 16.24 0.27 5.04
CA CYS A 118 15.28 1.33 5.38
C CYS A 118 14.64 1.18 6.77
N PHE A 119 14.55 -0.04 7.33
CA PHE A 119 13.81 -0.30 8.57
C PHE A 119 14.68 -0.22 9.83
N LEU A 120 15.42 0.86 9.99
CA LEU A 120 16.48 1.02 10.99
C LEU A 120 15.99 0.82 12.44
N ARG A 121 14.77 1.25 12.79
CA ARG A 121 14.23 1.10 14.14
C ARG A 121 13.82 -0.33 14.48
N HIS A 122 13.44 -1.12 13.46
CA HIS A 122 13.08 -2.52 13.61
C HIS A 122 14.28 -3.46 13.45
N LYS A 123 15.45 -2.95 13.06
CA LYS A 123 16.62 -3.74 12.65
C LYS A 123 17.03 -4.84 13.64
N ARG A 124 16.84 -4.61 14.95
CA ARG A 124 17.18 -5.60 15.98
C ARG A 124 16.30 -6.86 15.96
N PHE A 125 15.11 -6.77 15.35
CA PHE A 125 14.17 -7.87 15.20
C PHE A 125 14.25 -8.53 13.82
N LEU A 126 14.91 -7.88 12.84
CA LEU A 126 14.91 -8.32 11.46
C LEU A 126 16.15 -9.18 11.17
N PRO A 127 15.96 -10.41 10.70
CA PRO A 127 17.07 -11.20 10.14
C PRO A 127 17.51 -10.56 8.83
N GLY A 128 18.81 -10.33 8.66
CA GLY A 128 19.35 -9.78 7.43
C GLY A 128 19.12 -10.70 6.23
N GLY A 129 18.95 -10.11 5.04
CA GLY A 129 18.80 -10.86 3.78
C GLY A 129 17.46 -11.56 3.58
N LYS A 130 16.43 -11.20 4.35
CA LYS A 130 15.07 -11.78 4.23
C LYS A 130 14.06 -10.78 3.71
N ALA A 131 13.19 -11.23 2.81
CA ALA A 131 11.99 -10.51 2.45
C ALA A 131 10.98 -10.56 3.61
N LEU A 132 10.17 -9.53 3.75
CA LEU A 132 9.22 -9.43 4.86
C LEU A 132 7.79 -9.31 4.35
N ALA A 133 6.87 -9.98 5.05
CA ALA A 133 5.46 -9.62 5.05
C ALA A 133 5.15 -8.81 6.33
N ILE A 134 4.50 -7.66 6.16
CA ILE A 134 4.15 -6.71 7.21
C ILE A 134 2.62 -6.69 7.31
N LEU A 135 2.11 -7.03 8.48
CA LEU A 135 0.70 -7.34 8.65
C LEU A 135 0.11 -6.59 9.86
N MET A 136 -1.18 -6.27 9.76
CA MET A 136 -2.02 -5.97 10.92
C MET A 136 -3.13 -7.02 10.99
N VAL A 137 -3.14 -7.81 12.04
CA VAL A 137 -3.95 -9.03 12.18
C VAL A 137 -4.89 -8.92 13.39
N ALA A 138 -6.15 -9.34 13.23
CA ALA A 138 -7.06 -9.45 14.37
C ALA A 138 -6.61 -10.56 15.33
N PRO A 139 -6.78 -10.41 16.66
CA PRO A 139 -6.31 -11.40 17.63
C PRO A 139 -6.78 -12.83 17.34
N ALA A 140 -8.02 -13.01 16.93
CA ALA A 140 -8.58 -14.33 16.61
C ALA A 140 -7.98 -14.99 15.36
N ALA A 141 -7.29 -14.23 14.51
CA ALA A 141 -6.68 -14.74 13.26
C ALA A 141 -5.17 -15.03 13.39
N LEU A 142 -4.53 -14.66 14.50
CA LEU A 142 -3.07 -14.72 14.66
C LEU A 142 -2.50 -16.13 14.42
N ASP A 143 -3.04 -17.14 15.06
CA ASP A 143 -2.53 -18.52 14.94
C ASP A 143 -2.77 -19.10 13.54
N GLY A 144 -3.89 -18.72 12.90
CA GLY A 144 -4.17 -19.07 11.51
C GLY A 144 -3.19 -18.43 10.53
N VAL A 145 -2.84 -17.17 10.75
CA VAL A 145 -1.84 -16.44 9.95
C VAL A 145 -0.45 -17.08 10.14
N GLU A 146 -0.03 -17.40 11.36
CA GLU A 146 1.24 -18.10 11.61
C GLU A 146 1.28 -19.48 10.93
N THR A 147 0.16 -20.21 10.98
CA THR A 147 0.06 -21.52 10.32
C THR A 147 0.19 -21.38 8.79
N LEU A 148 -0.47 -20.38 8.22
CA LEU A 148 -0.36 -20.10 6.77
C LEU A 148 1.07 -19.67 6.41
N ALA A 149 1.69 -18.78 7.20
CA ALA A 149 3.07 -18.34 6.99
C ALA A 149 4.04 -19.53 6.96
N ALA A 150 3.95 -20.43 7.94
CA ALA A 150 4.80 -21.62 8.00
C ALA A 150 4.65 -22.53 6.78
N ARG A 151 3.44 -22.66 6.21
CA ARG A 151 3.19 -23.42 4.95
C ARG A 151 3.92 -22.84 3.75
N HIS A 152 4.16 -21.51 3.77
CA HIS A 152 4.92 -20.81 2.73
C HIS A 152 6.41 -20.67 3.06
N GLY A 153 6.90 -21.35 4.12
CA GLY A 153 8.29 -21.27 4.57
C GLY A 153 8.63 -19.96 5.30
N GLY A 154 7.62 -19.25 5.80
CA GLY A 154 7.79 -18.02 6.57
C GLY A 154 8.00 -18.27 8.05
N GLU A 155 8.78 -17.41 8.68
CA GLU A 155 9.02 -17.37 10.12
C GLU A 155 8.46 -16.07 10.70
N THR A 156 7.57 -16.17 11.70
CA THR A 156 7.08 -14.99 12.41
C THR A 156 8.18 -14.47 13.33
N ILE A 157 8.73 -13.32 13.00
CA ILE A 157 9.86 -12.69 13.71
C ILE A 157 9.43 -11.60 14.67
N LEU A 158 8.20 -11.08 14.52
CA LEU A 158 7.62 -10.09 15.41
C LEU A 158 6.11 -10.32 15.52
N ARG A 159 5.62 -10.36 16.75
CA ARG A 159 4.20 -10.30 17.12
C ARG A 159 4.03 -9.29 18.24
N GLY A 160 3.23 -8.25 17.97
CA GLY A 160 3.04 -7.15 18.90
C GLY A 160 2.48 -7.56 20.26
N ASP A 161 1.63 -8.60 20.32
CA ASP A 161 1.06 -9.14 21.54
C ASP A 161 2.04 -9.99 22.39
N ARG A 162 3.22 -10.31 21.85
CA ARG A 162 4.31 -11.05 22.52
C ARG A 162 5.52 -10.18 22.83
N LEU A 163 5.52 -8.91 22.38
CA LEU A 163 6.63 -8.00 22.70
C LEU A 163 6.58 -7.57 24.16
N ALA A 164 7.74 -7.58 24.81
CA ALA A 164 7.90 -6.94 26.11
C ALA A 164 7.64 -5.43 25.99
N GLU A 165 7.12 -4.80 27.03
CA GLU A 165 6.81 -3.38 27.03
C GLU A 165 8.04 -2.51 26.70
N GLU A 166 9.21 -2.88 27.20
CA GLU A 166 10.50 -2.25 26.93
C GLU A 166 10.92 -2.36 25.46
N ASP A 167 10.58 -3.48 24.80
CA ASP A 167 10.87 -3.70 23.37
C ASP A 167 9.88 -2.98 22.47
N ALA A 168 8.63 -2.86 22.88
CA ALA A 168 7.61 -2.09 22.19
C ALA A 168 7.86 -0.58 22.30
N ALA A 169 8.52 -0.14 23.38
CA ALA A 169 8.76 1.29 23.65
C ALA A 169 9.56 1.96 22.52
N GLY A 170 8.94 2.91 21.85
CA GLY A 170 9.54 3.66 20.75
C GLY A 170 9.67 2.90 19.42
N LEU A 171 9.13 1.69 19.33
CA LEU A 171 9.00 0.97 18.06
C LEU A 171 7.81 1.55 17.29
N PRO A 172 7.99 2.01 16.05
CA PRO A 172 6.86 2.43 15.23
C PRO A 172 5.93 1.26 14.95
N PRO A 173 4.60 1.48 14.87
CA PRO A 173 3.68 0.43 14.49
C PRO A 173 3.96 -0.09 13.07
N ALA A 174 3.58 -1.35 12.79
CA ALA A 174 3.92 -2.03 11.54
C ALA A 174 3.44 -1.29 10.29
N PHE A 175 2.28 -0.62 10.36
CA PHE A 175 1.78 0.15 9.23
C PHE A 175 2.69 1.30 8.80
N GLU A 176 3.59 1.77 9.67
CA GLU A 176 4.62 2.74 9.31
C GLU A 176 5.79 2.12 8.52
N LEU A 177 5.76 0.83 8.24
CA LEU A 177 6.69 0.13 7.35
C LEU A 177 6.05 -0.19 5.99
N ALA A 178 4.81 0.20 5.75
CA ALA A 178 4.02 -0.08 4.56
C ALA A 178 3.66 1.21 3.81
N TRP A 179 3.10 1.08 2.63
CA TRP A 179 2.66 2.18 1.78
C TRP A 179 3.77 3.23 1.57
N ASN A 180 3.40 4.50 1.44
CA ASN A 180 4.36 5.58 1.26
C ASN A 180 5.26 5.84 2.48
N HIS A 181 4.97 5.22 3.64
CA HIS A 181 5.87 5.30 4.78
C HIS A 181 7.21 4.60 4.51
N THR A 182 7.20 3.50 3.74
CA THR A 182 8.43 2.85 3.25
C THR A 182 9.29 3.83 2.46
N THR A 183 8.70 4.54 1.51
CA THR A 183 9.39 5.58 0.72
C THR A 183 9.96 6.68 1.62
N LEU A 184 9.17 7.16 2.59
CA LEU A 184 9.65 8.20 3.52
C LEU A 184 10.82 7.72 4.39
N ARG A 185 10.89 6.42 4.71
CA ARG A 185 12.04 5.84 5.42
C ARG A 185 13.25 5.72 4.49
N ALA A 186 13.05 5.28 3.25
CA ALA A 186 14.10 5.19 2.25
C ALA A 186 14.74 6.55 1.97
N LEU A 187 13.94 7.61 1.81
CA LEU A 187 14.42 8.99 1.59
C LEU A 187 15.28 9.53 2.75
N ARG A 188 15.12 9.02 3.96
CA ARG A 188 15.99 9.38 5.09
C ARG A 188 17.36 8.73 5.02
N VAL A 189 17.48 7.63 4.27
CA VAL A 189 18.74 6.89 4.08
C VAL A 189 19.42 7.32 2.80
N ASP A 190 18.68 7.43 1.71
CA ASP A 190 19.17 7.88 0.40
C ASP A 190 18.17 8.88 -0.23
N PRO A 191 18.54 10.18 -0.30
CA PRO A 191 17.66 11.21 -0.88
C PRO A 191 17.51 11.08 -2.40
N ALA A 192 18.26 10.22 -3.08
CA ALA A 192 18.10 9.94 -4.50
C ALA A 192 17.04 8.87 -4.79
N VAL A 193 16.37 8.35 -3.76
CA VAL A 193 15.28 7.40 -3.95
C VAL A 193 14.03 8.12 -4.42
N THR A 194 13.38 7.56 -5.40
CA THR A 194 12.00 7.86 -5.79
C THR A 194 11.14 6.59 -5.71
N TYR A 195 9.86 6.65 -6.02
CA TYR A 195 9.00 5.48 -6.09
C TYR A 195 8.05 5.60 -7.28
N LEU A 196 7.52 4.47 -7.69
CA LEU A 196 6.47 4.37 -8.70
C LEU A 196 5.22 3.77 -8.05
N GLN A 197 4.08 3.96 -8.70
CA GLN A 197 2.84 3.26 -8.36
C GLN A 197 2.53 2.30 -9.50
N VAL A 198 2.60 1.01 -9.21
CA VAL A 198 2.38 -0.06 -10.18
C VAL A 198 1.09 -0.77 -9.83
N LEU A 199 0.29 -1.11 -10.83
CA LEU A 199 -0.81 -2.06 -10.65
C LEU A 199 -0.35 -3.42 -11.18
N TYR A 200 -0.40 -4.45 -10.32
CA TYR A 200 -0.26 -5.84 -10.73
C TYR A 200 -1.66 -6.41 -10.95
N PRO A 201 -2.12 -6.53 -12.23
CA PRO A 201 -3.51 -6.82 -12.51
C PRO A 201 -3.84 -8.32 -12.35
N GLN A 202 -5.13 -8.59 -12.10
CA GLN A 202 -5.70 -9.91 -12.28
C GLN A 202 -5.67 -10.29 -13.78
N PRO A 203 -5.65 -11.60 -14.14
CA PRO A 203 -5.71 -12.74 -13.21
C PRO A 203 -4.34 -13.20 -12.69
N ASP A 204 -3.22 -12.65 -13.16
CA ASP A 204 -1.88 -13.18 -12.88
C ASP A 204 -0.99 -12.19 -12.11
N ILE A 205 -1.46 -11.78 -10.92
CA ILE A 205 -0.69 -10.90 -10.03
C ILE A 205 0.72 -11.43 -9.79
N LEU A 206 0.84 -12.72 -9.43
CA LEU A 206 2.13 -13.32 -9.05
C LEU A 206 3.08 -13.49 -10.22
N GLY A 207 2.57 -13.80 -11.41
CA GLY A 207 3.38 -13.86 -12.63
C GLY A 207 3.95 -12.51 -13.01
N ASN A 208 3.14 -11.46 -12.94
CA ASN A 208 3.58 -10.08 -13.19
C ASN A 208 4.65 -9.63 -12.17
N VAL A 209 4.45 -9.92 -10.87
CA VAL A 209 5.45 -9.62 -9.83
C VAL A 209 6.76 -10.37 -10.11
N ALA A 210 6.70 -11.67 -10.44
CA ALA A 210 7.89 -12.46 -10.74
C ALA A 210 8.65 -11.94 -11.97
N ALA A 211 7.95 -11.49 -13.00
CA ALA A 211 8.56 -10.89 -14.19
C ALA A 211 9.33 -9.62 -13.83
N MET A 212 8.76 -8.74 -13.01
CA MET A 212 9.41 -7.49 -12.56
C MET A 212 10.60 -7.77 -11.64
N GLU A 213 10.47 -8.71 -10.69
CA GLU A 213 11.59 -9.13 -9.83
C GLU A 213 12.75 -9.68 -10.66
N ALA A 214 12.47 -10.57 -11.62
CA ALA A 214 13.48 -11.14 -12.51
C ALA A 214 14.14 -10.08 -13.41
N ARG A 215 13.39 -9.06 -13.83
CA ARG A 215 13.86 -8.01 -14.72
C ARG A 215 14.76 -7.00 -14.04
N PHE A 216 14.41 -6.58 -12.82
CA PHE A 216 15.03 -5.43 -12.16
C PHE A 216 15.81 -5.79 -10.91
N GLY A 217 15.46 -6.88 -10.20
CA GLY A 217 16.10 -7.24 -8.93
C GLY A 217 16.18 -6.05 -7.97
N ASP A 218 17.38 -5.78 -7.46
CA ASP A 218 17.62 -4.70 -6.51
C ASP A 218 17.66 -3.29 -7.13
N GLU A 219 17.60 -3.15 -8.46
CA GLU A 219 17.46 -1.83 -9.09
C GLU A 219 16.09 -1.23 -8.81
N VAL A 220 15.04 -2.09 -8.82
CA VAL A 220 13.65 -1.72 -8.53
C VAL A 220 13.08 -2.77 -7.57
N PRO A 221 13.51 -2.74 -6.29
CA PRO A 221 13.13 -3.76 -5.34
C PRO A 221 11.62 -3.77 -5.10
N ILE A 222 11.05 -4.97 -5.07
CA ILE A 222 9.63 -5.21 -4.90
C ILE A 222 9.13 -4.68 -3.55
N HIS A 223 8.05 -3.91 -3.62
CA HIS A 223 7.20 -3.52 -2.52
C HIS A 223 5.76 -3.68 -2.95
N LEU A 224 5.00 -4.56 -2.31
CA LEU A 224 3.61 -4.90 -2.64
C LEU A 224 2.67 -4.47 -1.53
N GLU A 225 1.48 -4.03 -1.94
CA GLU A 225 0.35 -3.72 -1.07
C GLU A 225 -0.88 -4.48 -1.59
N PHE A 226 -1.32 -5.49 -0.84
CA PHE A 226 -2.54 -6.21 -1.19
C PHE A 226 -3.76 -5.42 -0.74
N VAL A 227 -4.72 -5.29 -1.63
CA VAL A 227 -5.91 -4.44 -1.48
C VAL A 227 -7.16 -5.14 -1.99
N ARG A 228 -8.32 -4.55 -1.74
CA ARG A 228 -9.57 -4.94 -2.42
C ARG A 228 -10.12 -3.75 -3.20
N PHE A 229 -10.65 -4.03 -4.38
CA PHE A 229 -11.44 -3.10 -5.17
C PHE A 229 -12.72 -3.79 -5.60
N ASN A 230 -13.87 -3.18 -5.32
CA ASN A 230 -15.17 -3.78 -5.63
C ASN A 230 -15.27 -5.24 -5.15
N GLY A 231 -14.69 -5.54 -3.99
CA GLY A 231 -14.68 -6.88 -3.40
C GLY A 231 -13.61 -7.84 -3.95
N MET A 232 -12.92 -7.51 -5.02
CA MET A 232 -11.86 -8.34 -5.60
C MET A 232 -10.50 -8.00 -5.00
N VAL A 233 -9.68 -9.04 -4.76
CA VAL A 233 -8.28 -8.86 -4.35
C VAL A 233 -7.49 -8.28 -5.52
N GLY A 234 -6.72 -7.24 -5.24
CA GLY A 234 -5.77 -6.63 -6.14
C GLY A 234 -4.42 -6.45 -5.46
N CYS A 235 -3.42 -6.05 -6.23
CA CYS A 235 -2.10 -5.77 -5.69
C CYS A 235 -1.52 -4.51 -6.33
N PHE A 236 -1.17 -3.55 -5.48
CA PHE A 236 -0.35 -2.42 -5.90
C PHE A 236 1.12 -2.72 -5.62
N GLY A 237 1.99 -2.22 -6.49
CA GLY A 237 3.41 -2.07 -6.22
C GLY A 237 3.72 -0.62 -5.88
N LEU A 238 4.54 -0.44 -4.87
CA LEU A 238 5.17 0.84 -4.54
C LEU A 238 6.70 0.70 -4.56
N PRO A 239 7.26 0.14 -5.66
CA PRO A 239 8.68 -0.16 -5.71
C PRO A 239 9.50 1.11 -5.53
N LEU A 240 10.60 0.98 -4.80
CA LEU A 240 11.58 2.04 -4.67
C LEU A 240 12.47 2.04 -5.91
N VAL A 241 12.81 3.22 -6.39
CA VAL A 241 13.72 3.39 -7.53
C VAL A 241 14.80 4.37 -7.12
N ARG A 242 16.07 4.00 -7.24
CA ARG A 242 17.15 4.97 -7.11
C ARG A 242 17.22 5.79 -8.38
N PHE A 243 16.86 7.05 -8.27
CA PHE A 243 16.86 7.96 -9.42
C PHE A 243 18.28 8.18 -9.92
N THR A 244 18.52 7.90 -11.18
CA THR A 244 19.79 8.13 -11.87
C THR A 244 19.64 9.13 -13.00
N SER A 245 18.59 9.01 -13.82
CA SER A 245 18.20 9.96 -14.85
C SER A 245 16.74 9.81 -15.21
N GLU A 246 16.17 10.82 -15.86
CA GLU A 246 14.79 10.74 -16.35
C GLU A 246 14.62 9.65 -17.41
N GLU A 247 15.60 9.51 -18.32
CA GLU A 247 15.55 8.51 -19.39
C GLU A 247 15.47 7.09 -18.81
N ARG A 248 16.23 6.80 -17.71
CA ARG A 248 16.18 5.49 -17.06
C ARG A 248 14.86 5.28 -16.36
N LEU A 249 14.33 6.28 -15.67
CA LEU A 249 13.03 6.20 -15.03
C LEU A 249 11.92 5.93 -16.06
N GLU A 250 11.92 6.64 -17.18
CA GLU A 250 10.97 6.42 -18.26
C GLU A 250 11.13 5.05 -18.91
N GLU A 251 12.34 4.52 -19.01
CA GLU A 251 12.59 3.16 -19.49
C GLU A 251 12.01 2.13 -18.54
N ILE A 252 12.18 2.30 -17.22
CA ILE A 252 11.58 1.44 -16.19
C ILE A 252 10.06 1.44 -16.32
N VAL A 253 9.43 2.61 -16.48
CA VAL A 253 7.98 2.75 -16.67
C VAL A 253 7.52 2.01 -17.94
N ARG A 254 8.21 2.23 -19.07
CA ARG A 254 7.85 1.55 -20.33
C ARG A 254 7.98 0.03 -20.27
N ILE A 255 8.95 -0.48 -19.53
CA ILE A 255 9.13 -1.92 -19.35
C ILE A 255 7.96 -2.49 -18.53
N HIS A 256 7.58 -1.85 -17.42
CA HIS A 256 6.44 -2.28 -16.63
C HIS A 256 5.15 -2.30 -17.47
N ASP A 257 4.88 -1.23 -18.22
CA ASP A 257 3.70 -1.13 -19.07
C ASP A 257 3.69 -2.22 -20.16
N ALA A 258 4.84 -2.49 -20.77
CA ALA A 258 4.98 -3.51 -21.82
C ALA A 258 4.76 -4.93 -21.29
N GLU A 259 5.13 -5.21 -20.06
CA GLU A 259 4.94 -6.49 -19.37
C GLU A 259 3.57 -6.60 -18.66
N GLY A 260 2.64 -5.67 -18.94
CA GLY A 260 1.28 -5.73 -18.42
C GLY A 260 1.12 -5.27 -16.97
N SER A 261 2.08 -4.55 -16.42
CA SER A 261 2.06 -3.98 -15.09
C SER A 261 2.02 -2.44 -15.17
N PRO A 262 0.86 -1.84 -15.46
CA PRO A 262 0.77 -0.39 -15.73
C PRO A 262 1.26 0.45 -14.56
N VAL A 263 2.01 1.51 -14.89
CA VAL A 263 2.62 2.42 -13.93
C VAL A 263 1.91 3.77 -13.94
N PHE A 264 1.62 4.25 -12.74
CA PHE A 264 1.18 5.62 -12.49
C PHE A 264 2.35 6.38 -11.86
N ASN A 265 2.97 7.29 -12.61
CA ASN A 265 4.08 8.08 -12.08
C ASN A 265 3.54 9.22 -11.21
N PRO A 266 3.67 9.17 -9.88
CA PRO A 266 3.11 10.17 -8.97
C PRO A 266 3.89 11.49 -8.98
N HIS A 267 5.01 11.56 -9.72
CA HIS A 267 5.88 12.74 -9.78
C HIS A 267 5.55 13.66 -10.96
N ARG A 268 4.55 13.30 -11.77
CA ARG A 268 3.99 14.20 -12.77
C ARG A 268 2.97 15.12 -12.13
N TYR A 269 2.99 16.40 -12.48
CA TYR A 269 2.11 17.42 -11.90
C TYR A 269 0.98 17.87 -12.83
N THR A 270 0.85 17.24 -13.98
CA THR A 270 -0.30 17.40 -14.89
C THR A 270 -1.21 16.18 -14.75
N LEU A 271 -2.54 16.41 -14.79
CA LEU A 271 -3.52 15.33 -14.68
C LEU A 271 -3.44 14.35 -15.85
N GLU A 272 -3.07 14.85 -17.03
CA GLU A 272 -2.95 14.07 -18.26
C GLU A 272 -1.76 13.10 -18.22
N GLU A 273 -0.70 13.44 -17.48
CA GLU A 273 0.54 12.68 -17.47
C GLU A 273 0.69 11.78 -16.24
N GLY A 274 0.08 12.15 -15.12
CA GLY A 274 0.29 11.48 -13.83
C GLY A 274 -0.92 10.73 -13.26
N GLY A 275 -2.10 10.91 -13.83
CA GLY A 275 -3.34 10.32 -13.33
C GLY A 275 -3.54 8.87 -13.77
N MET A 276 -4.37 8.12 -13.02
CA MET A 276 -4.91 6.86 -13.52
C MET A 276 -5.68 7.14 -14.81
N LYS A 277 -5.22 6.54 -15.90
CA LYS A 277 -6.02 6.51 -17.13
C LYS A 277 -7.23 5.63 -16.85
N ASN A 278 -8.43 6.21 -16.98
CA ASN A 278 -9.70 5.49 -16.86
C ASN A 278 -9.86 4.46 -17.97
#